data_199cfc13983a2f74e54cffbc6687678f
#
_entry.id   199cfc13983a2f74e54cffbc6687678f
#
_cell.length_a   1.000
_cell.length_b   1.000
_cell.length_c   1.000
_cell.angle_alpha   90.00
_cell.angle_beta   90.00
_cell.angle_gamma   90.00
#
_symmetry.space_group_name_H-M   'P 1'
#
loop_
_entity.id
_entity.type
_entity.pdbx_description
1 polymer ?
#
loop_
_entity_poly.entity_id
_entity_poly.type
_entity_poly.pdbx_seq_one_letter_code
_entity_poly.pdbx_strand_id
1 'polypeptide(L)'
;MTTVTEVVEGAATPDPSPPPAAADTAPEFVRTVDRRLVHRAAVNEVFVTDLRRDGDGFLAGAQLPLSHGYFGDHPRRPAAFDFLLLLESARQACTAAGHLYYGVSRDTVFLVNGFSVRITDQGALTAGTRPGELVLAGGAVRDEGKGGRLRGVRFDVTLSLAGRRAARIGIDTSTAAGEDYRKLRFLQRRSTPPVTEDLDTTAAGRPADAAAVGRRNPLNVVLGEPVREGGAVSAPVEPRWENRSLFDHSYDHVPAMVLVEAARQLAHLAGVPVTAPVTACTARFTRFVELDSSVTATARAARPGAGSPTPPCGLLVEFRQNGAVVAETELDFGPAAGEEGA
;
A
#
# COMPACT_ATOMS: atom_id res chain seq x y z
N MET A 1 33.61 73.79 -5.51
CA MET A 1 33.65 72.33 -5.48
C MET A 1 32.22 71.81 -5.61
N THR A 2 31.84 71.50 -6.84
CA THR A 2 30.48 71.16 -7.20
C THR A 2 30.40 69.66 -7.43
N THR A 3 29.67 68.97 -6.56
CA THR A 3 29.50 67.54 -6.69
C THR A 3 28.25 67.25 -7.56
N VAL A 4 28.47 66.62 -8.69
CA VAL A 4 27.43 66.21 -9.62
C VAL A 4 26.92 64.88 -9.11
N THR A 5 25.64 64.76 -8.81
CA THR A 5 24.96 63.49 -8.49
C THR A 5 24.35 62.97 -9.78
N GLU A 6 24.88 61.87 -10.28
CA GLU A 6 24.40 61.13 -11.44
C GLU A 6 23.17 60.28 -11.03
N VAL A 7 22.05 60.55 -11.67
CA VAL A 7 20.81 59.79 -11.50
C VAL A 7 20.90 58.58 -12.43
N VAL A 8 21.02 57.39 -11.88
CA VAL A 8 20.92 56.14 -12.63
C VAL A 8 19.45 55.83 -12.87
N GLU A 9 19.02 55.91 -14.11
CA GLU A 9 17.73 55.48 -14.60
C GLU A 9 17.56 53.96 -14.35
N GLY A 10 16.52 53.58 -13.60
CA GLY A 10 16.19 52.21 -13.30
C GLY A 10 15.75 51.45 -14.55
N ALA A 11 16.51 50.46 -14.94
CA ALA A 11 16.11 49.44 -15.94
C ALA A 11 14.87 48.68 -15.43
N ALA A 12 13.79 48.75 -16.20
CA ALA A 12 12.58 47.95 -15.96
C ALA A 12 12.94 46.46 -16.00
N THR A 13 12.70 45.78 -14.90
CA THR A 13 12.76 44.31 -14.84
C THR A 13 11.68 43.75 -15.77
N PRO A 14 12.01 42.82 -16.67
CA PRO A 14 11.00 42.18 -17.50
C PRO A 14 10.06 41.35 -16.62
N ASP A 15 8.76 41.51 -16.88
CA ASP A 15 7.68 40.75 -16.29
C ASP A 15 7.96 39.24 -16.45
N PRO A 16 7.89 38.41 -15.42
CA PRO A 16 8.14 36.99 -15.57
C PRO A 16 7.09 36.41 -16.53
N SER A 17 7.55 35.90 -17.65
CA SER A 17 6.70 35.19 -18.60
C SER A 17 5.90 34.11 -17.84
N PRO A 18 4.60 33.96 -18.12
CA PRO A 18 3.82 32.91 -17.52
C PRO A 18 4.52 31.56 -17.80
N PRO A 19 4.54 30.62 -16.81
CA PRO A 19 5.14 29.33 -17.03
C PRO A 19 4.47 28.68 -18.25
N PRO A 20 5.23 27.98 -19.11
CA PRO A 20 4.67 27.32 -20.27
C PRO A 20 3.55 26.38 -19.80
N ALA A 21 2.43 26.40 -20.51
CA ALA A 21 1.33 25.46 -20.31
C ALA A 21 1.92 24.05 -20.23
N ALA A 22 1.54 23.30 -19.19
CA ALA A 22 2.07 21.97 -18.93
C ALA A 22 1.95 21.11 -20.19
N ALA A 23 3.06 21.00 -20.93
CA ALA A 23 3.17 20.07 -22.02
C ALA A 23 3.02 18.66 -21.43
N ASP A 24 2.40 17.79 -22.19
CA ASP A 24 2.10 16.37 -21.98
C ASP A 24 3.39 15.54 -21.79
N THR A 25 4.16 15.84 -20.74
CA THR A 25 5.44 15.21 -20.46
C THR A 25 5.23 14.01 -19.53
N ALA A 26 5.75 12.85 -19.91
CA ALA A 26 5.77 11.65 -19.06
C ALA A 26 6.40 11.97 -17.69
N PRO A 27 6.03 11.24 -16.60
CA PRO A 27 6.67 11.42 -15.31
C PRO A 27 8.19 11.16 -15.37
N GLU A 28 8.95 11.84 -14.51
CA GLU A 28 10.40 11.61 -14.36
C GLU A 28 10.68 10.50 -13.35
N PHE A 29 11.81 9.74 -13.57
CA PHE A 29 12.20 8.61 -12.71
C PHE A 29 13.63 8.77 -12.15
N VAL A 30 14.12 10.02 -12.01
CA VAL A 30 15.52 10.31 -11.67
C VAL A 30 15.76 10.63 -10.18
N ARG A 31 14.70 10.90 -9.41
CA ARG A 31 14.77 11.23 -7.97
C ARG A 31 13.48 10.87 -7.29
N THR A 32 13.49 10.66 -5.97
CA THR A 32 12.25 10.45 -5.21
C THR A 32 11.62 11.79 -4.82
N VAL A 33 10.30 11.77 -4.58
CA VAL A 33 9.60 12.86 -3.89
C VAL A 33 10.07 12.95 -2.43
N ASP A 34 9.74 14.06 -1.74
CA ASP A 34 10.02 14.19 -0.31
C ASP A 34 9.33 13.05 0.47
N ARG A 35 10.11 12.27 1.23
CA ARG A 35 9.63 11.14 2.03
C ARG A 35 8.50 11.49 3.00
N ARG A 36 8.44 12.74 3.46
CA ARG A 36 7.40 13.24 4.37
C ARG A 36 6.03 13.35 3.69
N LEU A 37 6.00 13.53 2.35
CA LEU A 37 4.76 13.55 1.58
C LEU A 37 4.12 12.17 1.46
N VAL A 38 4.91 11.11 1.57
CA VAL A 38 4.47 9.73 1.40
C VAL A 38 4.43 8.95 2.72
N HIS A 39 4.65 9.67 3.84
CA HIS A 39 4.69 9.11 5.20
C HIS A 39 5.68 7.95 5.32
N ARG A 40 6.94 8.19 4.89
CA ARG A 40 8.04 7.24 5.08
C ARG A 40 9.17 7.86 5.91
N ALA A 41 9.78 7.05 6.77
CA ALA A 41 10.94 7.44 7.54
C ALA A 41 12.23 7.22 6.74
N ALA A 42 12.32 6.13 5.99
CA ALA A 42 13.49 5.77 5.20
C ALA A 42 13.32 6.18 3.73
N VAL A 43 14.36 6.80 3.14
CA VAL A 43 14.34 7.23 1.73
C VAL A 43 14.28 6.05 0.77
N ASN A 44 14.92 4.92 1.11
CA ASN A 44 14.89 3.70 0.30
C ASN A 44 13.52 3.02 0.24
N GLU A 45 12.58 3.41 1.10
CA GLU A 45 11.18 2.96 1.06
C GLU A 45 10.27 3.93 0.28
N VAL A 46 10.83 4.96 -0.37
CA VAL A 46 10.10 5.89 -1.22
C VAL A 46 10.21 5.45 -2.67
N PHE A 47 9.10 5.02 -3.25
CA PHE A 47 9.04 4.56 -4.65
C PHE A 47 8.58 5.64 -5.62
N VAL A 48 7.77 6.61 -5.16
CA VAL A 48 7.28 7.72 -5.99
C VAL A 48 8.42 8.67 -6.34
N THR A 49 8.59 8.93 -7.63
CA THR A 49 9.68 9.74 -8.19
C THR A 49 9.22 11.09 -8.69
N ASP A 50 7.97 11.19 -9.15
CA ASP A 50 7.36 12.41 -9.65
C ASP A 50 5.87 12.44 -9.32
N LEU A 51 5.30 13.63 -9.14
CA LEU A 51 3.88 13.83 -8.92
C LEU A 51 3.46 15.21 -9.40
N ARG A 52 2.45 15.25 -10.26
CA ARG A 52 1.90 16.52 -10.77
C ARG A 52 0.38 16.45 -10.90
N ARG A 53 -0.22 17.63 -10.91
CA ARG A 53 -1.65 17.78 -11.25
C ARG A 53 -1.88 17.43 -12.72
N ASP A 54 -2.97 16.72 -13.01
CA ASP A 54 -3.41 16.39 -14.35
C ASP A 54 -4.94 16.56 -14.42
N GLY A 55 -5.38 17.69 -14.97
CA GLY A 55 -6.78 18.08 -14.91
C GLY A 55 -7.32 18.10 -13.47
N ASP A 56 -8.42 17.37 -13.22
CA ASP A 56 -8.97 17.18 -11.88
C ASP A 56 -8.28 16.03 -11.11
N GLY A 57 -7.42 15.28 -11.79
CA GLY A 57 -6.66 14.17 -11.25
C GLY A 57 -5.20 14.50 -10.97
N PHE A 58 -4.39 13.46 -10.99
CA PHE A 58 -2.94 13.54 -10.88
C PHE A 58 -2.24 12.49 -11.74
N LEU A 59 -1.01 12.80 -12.13
CA LEU A 59 -0.09 11.87 -12.77
C LEU A 59 1.15 11.74 -11.89
N ALA A 60 1.56 10.49 -11.63
CA ALA A 60 2.75 10.20 -10.83
C ALA A 60 3.65 9.19 -11.55
N GLY A 61 4.95 9.27 -11.25
CA GLY A 61 5.94 8.25 -11.55
C GLY A 61 6.35 7.50 -10.29
N ALA A 62 6.62 6.20 -10.40
CA ALA A 62 7.27 5.44 -9.34
C ALA A 62 8.29 4.48 -9.94
N GLN A 63 9.44 4.32 -9.29
CA GLN A 63 10.46 3.38 -9.71
C GLN A 63 10.34 2.09 -8.89
N LEU A 64 10.17 0.96 -9.59
CA LEU A 64 10.07 -0.36 -8.98
C LEU A 64 11.46 -1.02 -8.95
N PRO A 65 12.06 -1.24 -7.78
CA PRO A 65 13.39 -1.83 -7.67
C PRO A 65 13.39 -3.30 -8.11
N LEU A 66 14.43 -3.74 -8.79
CA LEU A 66 14.64 -5.15 -9.13
C LEU A 66 15.07 -6.00 -7.93
N SER A 67 15.65 -5.36 -6.93
CA SER A 67 16.12 -5.99 -5.70
C SER A 67 15.58 -5.20 -4.51
N HIS A 68 14.69 -5.81 -3.75
CA HIS A 68 14.14 -5.25 -2.53
C HIS A 68 13.95 -6.38 -1.52
N GLY A 69 14.41 -6.18 -0.29
CA GLY A 69 14.44 -7.23 0.75
C GLY A 69 13.09 -7.84 1.09
N TYR A 70 12.00 -7.09 0.88
CA TYR A 70 10.63 -7.56 1.13
C TYR A 70 9.87 -7.82 -0.19
N PHE A 71 9.75 -6.82 -1.08
CA PHE A 71 8.95 -6.93 -2.29
C PHE A 71 9.58 -7.84 -3.36
N GLY A 72 10.92 -8.05 -3.34
CA GLY A 72 11.62 -8.98 -4.21
C GLY A 72 11.73 -10.41 -3.67
N ASP A 73 11.28 -10.64 -2.44
CA ASP A 73 11.38 -11.93 -1.75
C ASP A 73 10.17 -12.84 -2.04
N HIS A 74 10.11 -13.38 -3.27
CA HIS A 74 9.09 -14.35 -3.67
C HIS A 74 9.69 -15.37 -4.66
N PRO A 75 9.14 -16.63 -4.72
CA PRO A 75 9.69 -17.71 -5.55
C PRO A 75 9.30 -17.63 -7.03
N ARG A 76 8.43 -16.70 -7.44
CA ARG A 76 7.91 -16.62 -8.82
C ARG A 76 9.03 -16.58 -9.86
N ARG A 77 8.82 -17.34 -10.97
CA ARG A 77 9.66 -17.35 -12.16
C ARG A 77 8.78 -17.36 -13.41
N PRO A 78 9.03 -16.50 -14.42
CA PRO A 78 10.04 -15.45 -14.40
C PRO A 78 9.81 -14.45 -13.27
N ALA A 79 10.86 -13.72 -12.89
CA ALA A 79 10.75 -12.67 -11.86
C ALA A 79 9.71 -11.63 -12.27
N ALA A 80 8.93 -11.15 -11.32
CA ALA A 80 7.88 -10.17 -11.57
C ALA A 80 7.79 -9.19 -10.40
N PHE A 81 7.30 -7.98 -10.68
CA PHE A 81 7.01 -7.02 -9.62
C PHE A 81 5.81 -7.50 -8.79
N ASP A 82 5.93 -7.41 -7.48
CA ASP A 82 4.92 -7.85 -6.52
C ASP A 82 3.71 -6.91 -6.56
N PHE A 83 2.47 -7.46 -6.45
CA PHE A 83 1.26 -6.64 -6.37
C PHE A 83 1.26 -5.71 -5.15
N LEU A 84 1.91 -6.11 -4.04
CA LEU A 84 2.07 -5.25 -2.86
C LEU A 84 3.01 -4.06 -3.12
N LEU A 85 4.01 -4.22 -3.99
CA LEU A 85 4.85 -3.09 -4.42
C LEU A 85 4.04 -2.08 -5.26
N LEU A 86 3.15 -2.58 -6.12
CA LEU A 86 2.23 -1.72 -6.87
C LEU A 86 1.26 -1.00 -5.92
N LEU A 87 0.67 -1.72 -4.96
CA LEU A 87 -0.23 -1.16 -3.95
C LEU A 87 0.49 -0.10 -3.10
N GLU A 88 1.72 -0.36 -2.66
CA GLU A 88 2.51 0.60 -1.89
C GLU A 88 2.85 1.84 -2.72
N SER A 89 3.26 1.67 -3.98
CA SER A 89 3.52 2.80 -4.88
C SER A 89 2.28 3.68 -5.08
N ALA A 90 1.11 3.04 -5.26
CA ALA A 90 -0.17 3.74 -5.37
C ALA A 90 -0.54 4.44 -4.06
N ARG A 91 -0.35 3.78 -2.89
CA ARG A 91 -0.60 4.37 -1.57
C ARG A 91 0.25 5.63 -1.37
N GLN A 92 1.53 5.57 -1.70
CA GLN A 92 2.44 6.72 -1.61
C GLN A 92 1.99 7.87 -2.53
N ALA A 93 1.67 7.60 -3.80
CA ALA A 93 1.19 8.60 -4.74
C ALA A 93 -0.13 9.25 -4.28
N CYS A 94 -1.08 8.44 -3.79
CA CYS A 94 -2.36 8.91 -3.25
C CYS A 94 -2.19 9.77 -2.00
N THR A 95 -1.29 9.37 -1.08
CA THR A 95 -0.98 10.14 0.13
C THR A 95 -0.40 11.51 -0.23
N ALA A 96 0.59 11.54 -1.12
CA ALA A 96 1.20 12.79 -1.58
C ALA A 96 0.20 13.67 -2.34
N ALA A 97 -0.62 13.08 -3.23
CA ALA A 97 -1.68 13.81 -3.94
C ALA A 97 -2.73 14.35 -2.97
N GLY A 98 -3.11 13.58 -1.94
CA GLY A 98 -4.01 14.01 -0.87
C GLY A 98 -3.54 15.32 -0.22
N HIS A 99 -2.27 15.38 0.14
CA HIS A 99 -1.66 16.57 0.73
C HIS A 99 -1.53 17.74 -0.25
N LEU A 100 -1.12 17.48 -1.48
CA LEU A 100 -0.81 18.53 -2.43
C LEU A 100 -2.05 19.05 -3.20
N TYR A 101 -3.03 18.17 -3.47
CA TYR A 101 -4.09 18.50 -4.43
C TYR A 101 -5.51 18.35 -3.89
N TYR A 102 -5.71 17.58 -2.82
CA TYR A 102 -7.06 17.28 -2.31
C TYR A 102 -7.33 17.87 -0.92
N GLY A 103 -6.47 18.75 -0.43
CA GLY A 103 -6.70 19.55 0.78
C GLY A 103 -6.54 18.77 2.10
N VAL A 104 -5.86 17.64 2.10
CA VAL A 104 -5.51 16.92 3.32
C VAL A 104 -4.32 17.63 3.98
N SER A 105 -4.50 18.17 5.20
CA SER A 105 -3.39 18.77 5.93
C SER A 105 -2.31 17.74 6.24
N ARG A 106 -1.03 18.17 6.33
CA ARG A 106 0.09 17.31 6.70
C ARG A 106 0.02 16.79 8.13
N ASP A 107 -0.73 17.47 9.00
CA ASP A 107 -0.98 17.05 10.39
C ASP A 107 -2.16 16.07 10.51
N THR A 108 -2.74 15.68 9.38
CA THR A 108 -3.88 14.77 9.31
C THR A 108 -3.40 13.32 9.19
N VAL A 109 -3.97 12.45 10.00
CA VAL A 109 -3.77 11.00 9.91
C VAL A 109 -4.71 10.43 8.84
N PHE A 110 -4.18 9.68 7.89
CA PHE A 110 -4.97 8.85 6.99
C PHE A 110 -5.31 7.53 7.68
N LEU A 111 -6.58 7.21 7.73
CA LEU A 111 -7.11 5.94 8.21
C LEU A 111 -7.58 5.15 7.00
N VAL A 112 -6.91 4.06 6.71
CA VAL A 112 -7.27 3.21 5.56
C VAL A 112 -8.52 2.40 5.93
N ASN A 113 -9.61 2.58 5.17
CA ASN A 113 -10.85 1.81 5.29
C ASN A 113 -10.80 0.56 4.40
N GLY A 114 -10.10 0.62 3.27
CA GLY A 114 -9.98 -0.50 2.37
C GLY A 114 -9.09 -0.27 1.17
N PHE A 115 -8.71 -1.39 0.57
CA PHE A 115 -7.99 -1.47 -0.70
C PHE A 115 -8.76 -2.31 -1.70
N SER A 116 -8.67 -1.95 -2.97
CA SER A 116 -9.03 -2.83 -4.10
C SER A 116 -7.88 -2.83 -5.11
N VAL A 117 -7.40 -4.00 -5.48
CA VAL A 117 -6.36 -4.20 -6.49
C VAL A 117 -6.90 -5.15 -7.54
N ARG A 118 -6.75 -4.80 -8.80
CA ARG A 118 -7.01 -5.68 -9.93
C ARG A 118 -5.86 -5.62 -10.91
N ILE A 119 -5.15 -6.71 -11.06
CA ILE A 119 -4.12 -6.85 -12.08
C ILE A 119 -4.82 -7.14 -13.41
N THR A 120 -4.60 -6.27 -14.39
CA THR A 120 -5.22 -6.37 -15.72
C THR A 120 -4.31 -7.05 -16.74
N ASP A 121 -3.01 -7.07 -16.47
CA ASP A 121 -2.00 -7.68 -17.33
C ASP A 121 -0.83 -8.20 -16.49
N GLN A 122 -0.82 -9.51 -16.21
CA GLN A 122 0.25 -10.18 -15.47
C GLN A 122 1.59 -10.14 -16.22
N GLY A 123 1.54 -10.20 -17.56
CA GLY A 123 2.74 -10.14 -18.39
C GLY A 123 3.44 -8.78 -18.33
N ALA A 124 2.70 -7.69 -18.10
CA ALA A 124 3.29 -6.37 -17.90
C ALA A 124 4.12 -6.29 -16.62
N LEU A 125 3.86 -7.14 -15.62
CA LEU A 125 4.60 -7.16 -14.35
C LEU A 125 5.92 -7.95 -14.42
N THR A 126 6.23 -8.61 -15.52
CA THR A 126 7.50 -9.34 -15.66
C THR A 126 8.68 -8.38 -15.50
N ALA A 127 9.54 -8.68 -14.55
CA ALA A 127 10.74 -7.88 -14.29
C ALA A 127 11.79 -8.13 -15.36
N GLY A 128 12.28 -7.06 -15.97
CA GLY A 128 13.39 -7.08 -16.92
C GLY A 128 14.75 -6.93 -16.24
N THR A 129 15.70 -6.33 -16.97
CA THR A 129 17.06 -6.06 -16.50
C THR A 129 17.23 -4.65 -15.92
N ARG A 130 16.19 -3.82 -15.98
CA ARG A 130 16.17 -2.45 -15.45
C ARG A 130 15.04 -2.30 -14.43
N PRO A 131 15.17 -1.38 -13.45
CA PRO A 131 14.04 -1.01 -12.59
C PRO A 131 12.79 -0.68 -13.41
N GLY A 132 11.63 -1.04 -12.87
CA GLY A 132 10.36 -0.74 -13.53
C GLY A 132 10.01 0.74 -13.40
N GLU A 133 9.63 1.37 -14.49
CA GLU A 133 9.11 2.73 -14.53
C GLU A 133 7.57 2.67 -14.56
N LEU A 134 6.97 2.84 -13.38
CA LEU A 134 5.53 2.76 -13.18
C LEU A 134 4.91 4.14 -13.32
N VAL A 135 3.97 4.28 -14.25
CA VAL A 135 3.14 5.47 -14.40
C VAL A 135 1.80 5.23 -13.70
N LEU A 136 1.41 6.18 -12.84
CA LEU A 136 0.16 6.15 -12.09
C LEU A 136 -0.69 7.35 -12.50
N ALA A 137 -1.81 7.09 -13.18
CA ALA A 137 -2.80 8.11 -13.52
C ALA A 137 -4.02 7.92 -12.60
N GLY A 138 -4.32 8.90 -11.76
CA GLY A 138 -5.33 8.78 -10.73
C GLY A 138 -6.20 10.00 -10.54
N GLY A 139 -7.34 9.77 -9.91
CA GLY A 139 -8.26 10.79 -9.44
C GLY A 139 -8.74 10.47 -8.03
N ALA A 140 -9.42 11.43 -7.42
CA ALA A 140 -9.97 11.26 -6.10
C ALA A 140 -11.32 11.94 -5.95
N VAL A 141 -12.17 11.32 -5.12
CA VAL A 141 -13.43 11.89 -4.65
C VAL A 141 -13.28 12.22 -3.18
N ARG A 142 -13.48 13.48 -2.84
CA ARG A 142 -13.49 13.95 -1.45
C ARG A 142 -14.82 13.58 -0.78
N ASP A 143 -14.74 13.02 0.41
CA ASP A 143 -15.89 12.86 1.30
C ASP A 143 -15.91 14.02 2.29
N GLU A 144 -16.95 14.86 2.19
CA GLU A 144 -17.08 16.06 3.00
C GLU A 144 -18.30 15.95 3.93
N GLY A 145 -18.06 16.24 5.20
CA GLY A 145 -19.09 16.34 6.21
C GLY A 145 -19.78 17.70 6.21
N LYS A 146 -20.63 17.92 7.21
CA LYS A 146 -21.29 19.21 7.41
C LYS A 146 -20.26 20.35 7.52
N GLY A 147 -20.52 21.46 6.83
CA GLY A 147 -19.64 22.63 6.81
C GLY A 147 -18.38 22.48 5.95
N GLY A 148 -18.32 21.52 5.02
CA GLY A 148 -17.18 21.34 4.12
C GLY A 148 -15.95 20.70 4.77
N ARG A 149 -16.09 20.18 6.01
CA ARG A 149 -14.97 19.48 6.67
C ARG A 149 -14.66 18.17 5.93
N LEU A 150 -13.42 18.01 5.49
CA LEU A 150 -12.94 16.79 4.88
C LEU A 150 -12.99 15.63 5.88
N ARG A 151 -13.65 14.55 5.52
CA ARG A 151 -13.81 13.32 6.31
C ARG A 151 -13.02 12.16 5.75
N GLY A 152 -12.76 12.18 4.45
CA GLY A 152 -12.04 11.13 3.77
C GLY A 152 -11.78 11.46 2.31
N VAL A 153 -10.98 10.62 1.67
CA VAL A 153 -10.68 10.70 0.24
C VAL A 153 -10.65 9.29 -0.32
N ARG A 154 -11.38 9.06 -1.39
CA ARG A 154 -11.33 7.81 -2.15
C ARG A 154 -10.59 8.03 -3.44
N PHE A 155 -9.53 7.26 -3.65
CA PHE A 155 -8.69 7.32 -4.83
C PHE A 155 -8.98 6.15 -5.76
N ASP A 156 -8.91 6.41 -7.07
CA ASP A 156 -8.92 5.40 -8.12
C ASP A 156 -7.73 5.67 -9.04
N VAL A 157 -6.87 4.68 -9.22
CA VAL A 157 -5.59 4.83 -9.90
C VAL A 157 -5.41 3.72 -10.92
N THR A 158 -5.12 4.10 -12.16
CA THR A 158 -4.67 3.17 -13.21
C THR A 158 -3.15 3.17 -13.25
N LEU A 159 -2.56 1.99 -13.26
CA LEU A 159 -1.13 1.77 -13.27
C LEU A 159 -0.70 1.22 -14.62
N SER A 160 0.32 1.83 -15.21
CA SER A 160 0.91 1.38 -16.49
C SER A 160 2.42 1.15 -16.32
N LEU A 161 2.93 0.07 -16.88
CA LEU A 161 4.34 -0.30 -16.88
C LEU A 161 4.78 -0.56 -18.31
N ALA A 162 5.87 0.08 -18.75
CA ALA A 162 6.35 0.01 -20.13
C ALA A 162 5.25 0.29 -21.18
N GLY A 163 4.39 1.29 -20.93
CA GLY A 163 3.30 1.67 -21.82
C GLY A 163 2.07 0.72 -21.81
N ARG A 164 2.11 -0.38 -21.05
CA ARG A 164 1.02 -1.34 -20.92
C ARG A 164 0.25 -1.09 -19.62
N ARG A 165 -1.10 -1.09 -19.69
CA ARG A 165 -1.93 -1.01 -18.49
C ARG A 165 -1.78 -2.30 -17.68
N ALA A 166 -1.19 -2.21 -16.49
CA ALA A 166 -0.83 -3.35 -15.65
C ALA A 166 -1.86 -3.62 -14.56
N ALA A 167 -2.42 -2.56 -13.94
CA ALA A 167 -3.33 -2.71 -12.81
C ALA A 167 -4.27 -1.51 -12.65
N ARG A 168 -5.34 -1.72 -11.86
CA ARG A 168 -6.18 -0.68 -11.28
C ARG A 168 -6.23 -0.84 -9.77
N ILE A 169 -6.08 0.26 -9.03
CA ILE A 169 -6.05 0.27 -7.57
C ILE A 169 -7.01 1.33 -7.05
N GLY A 170 -7.90 0.91 -6.16
CA GLY A 170 -8.73 1.80 -5.35
C GLY A 170 -8.22 1.85 -3.92
N ILE A 171 -8.19 3.04 -3.32
CA ILE A 171 -7.84 3.25 -1.92
C ILE A 171 -8.91 4.11 -1.28
N ASP A 172 -9.56 3.58 -0.25
CA ASP A 172 -10.57 4.28 0.55
C ASP A 172 -9.95 4.69 1.88
N THR A 173 -10.01 6.00 2.18
CA THR A 173 -9.44 6.55 3.42
C THR A 173 -10.42 7.48 4.12
N SER A 174 -10.43 7.41 5.44
CA SER A 174 -10.93 8.46 6.30
C SER A 174 -9.77 9.35 6.76
N THR A 175 -10.07 10.56 7.19
CA THR A 175 -9.07 11.51 7.67
C THR A 175 -9.43 11.99 9.08
N ALA A 176 -8.44 12.09 9.95
CA ALA A 176 -8.62 12.59 11.30
C ALA A 176 -7.49 13.55 11.68
N ALA A 177 -7.82 14.70 12.30
CA ALA A 177 -6.81 15.53 12.96
C ALA A 177 -6.16 14.73 14.10
N GLY A 178 -4.89 15.01 14.41
CA GLY A 178 -4.15 14.23 15.41
C GLY A 178 -4.84 14.12 16.78
N GLU A 179 -5.56 15.16 17.20
CA GLU A 179 -6.33 15.13 18.46
C GLU A 179 -7.55 14.21 18.36
N ASP A 180 -8.30 14.28 17.24
CA ASP A 180 -9.48 13.42 17.00
C ASP A 180 -9.03 11.96 16.84
N TYR A 181 -7.87 11.71 16.22
CA TYR A 181 -7.27 10.40 16.14
C TYR A 181 -6.99 9.81 17.54
N ARG A 182 -6.31 10.57 18.41
CA ARG A 182 -6.05 10.13 19.80
C ARG A 182 -7.33 9.82 20.57
N LYS A 183 -8.39 10.66 20.41
CA LYS A 183 -9.71 10.40 21.00
C LYS A 183 -10.32 9.10 20.49
N LEU A 184 -10.27 8.88 19.16
CA LEU A 184 -10.77 7.66 18.53
C LEU A 184 -10.06 6.41 19.06
N ARG A 185 -8.73 6.45 19.15
CA ARG A 185 -7.91 5.36 19.70
C ARG A 185 -8.28 5.07 21.16
N PHE A 186 -8.39 6.12 21.97
CA PHE A 186 -8.80 5.97 23.37
C PHE A 186 -10.23 5.41 23.51
N LEU A 187 -11.18 5.84 22.68
CA LEU A 187 -12.54 5.33 22.70
C LEU A 187 -12.61 3.83 22.37
N GLN A 188 -11.79 3.37 21.44
CA GLN A 188 -11.72 1.95 21.08
C GLN A 188 -11.10 1.11 22.20
N ARG A 189 -10.01 1.56 22.81
CA ARG A 189 -9.21 0.77 23.75
C ARG A 189 -9.53 1.02 25.23
N ARG A 190 -9.99 2.23 25.57
CA ARG A 190 -10.08 2.75 26.96
C ARG A 190 -8.70 2.94 27.63
N SER A 191 -7.62 2.94 26.85
CA SER A 191 -6.24 3.19 27.29
C SER A 191 -5.43 3.77 26.14
N THR A 192 -4.23 4.28 26.42
CA THR A 192 -3.25 4.66 25.40
C THR A 192 -2.74 3.39 24.72
N PRO A 193 -2.71 3.30 23.38
CA PRO A 193 -2.13 2.17 22.69
C PRO A 193 -0.61 2.13 22.89
N PRO A 194 0.02 0.94 22.99
CA PRO A 194 1.47 0.81 22.88
C PRO A 194 1.91 1.18 21.46
N VAL A 195 3.17 1.50 21.28
CA VAL A 195 3.79 1.68 19.98
C VAL A 195 4.77 0.54 19.69
N THR A 196 5.15 0.39 18.43
CA THR A 196 6.02 -0.72 18.00
C THR A 196 7.36 -0.77 18.73
N GLU A 197 7.86 0.37 19.22
CA GLU A 197 9.09 0.48 20.01
C GLU A 197 8.96 -0.06 21.43
N ASP A 198 7.73 -0.14 21.95
CA ASP A 198 7.44 -0.66 23.30
C ASP A 198 7.31 -2.19 23.31
N LEU A 199 7.32 -2.83 22.14
CA LEU A 199 7.07 -4.28 22.03
C LEU A 199 8.34 -5.08 22.30
N ASP A 200 8.18 -6.18 23.05
CA ASP A 200 9.23 -7.16 23.22
C ASP A 200 9.36 -8.03 21.95
N THR A 201 10.43 -7.79 21.19
CA THR A 201 10.73 -8.54 19.97
C THR A 201 11.12 -10.00 20.22
N THR A 202 11.47 -10.34 21.47
CA THR A 202 11.87 -11.71 21.85
C THR A 202 10.68 -12.62 22.13
N ALA A 203 9.49 -12.04 22.37
CA ALA A 203 8.28 -12.78 22.70
C ALA A 203 7.53 -13.37 21.47
N ALA A 204 8.04 -13.16 20.27
CA ALA A 204 7.40 -13.68 19.05
C ALA A 204 7.36 -15.21 19.06
N GLY A 205 6.20 -15.77 18.74
CA GLY A 205 6.00 -17.21 18.58
C GLY A 205 6.87 -17.81 17.45
N ARG A 206 6.74 -19.12 17.26
CA ARG A 206 7.42 -19.78 16.15
C ARG A 206 6.76 -19.37 14.81
N PRO A 207 7.53 -18.80 13.87
CA PRO A 207 6.98 -18.41 12.58
C PRO A 207 6.57 -19.63 11.75
N ALA A 208 5.62 -19.45 10.85
CA ALA A 208 5.35 -20.41 9.80
C ALA A 208 6.62 -20.63 8.95
N ASP A 209 6.69 -21.79 8.28
CA ASP A 209 7.79 -22.08 7.36
C ASP A 209 7.82 -21.06 6.21
N ALA A 210 8.96 -20.40 6.02
CA ALA A 210 9.09 -19.33 5.05
C ALA A 210 8.82 -19.82 3.61
N ALA A 211 9.27 -21.00 3.24
CA ALA A 211 9.05 -21.56 1.91
C ALA A 211 7.57 -21.90 1.70
N ALA A 212 6.89 -22.42 2.74
CA ALA A 212 5.46 -22.73 2.68
C ALA A 212 4.57 -21.48 2.51
N VAL A 213 5.03 -20.30 2.92
CA VAL A 213 4.33 -19.02 2.74
C VAL A 213 4.85 -18.21 1.57
N GLY A 214 5.70 -18.79 0.71
CA GLY A 214 6.23 -18.14 -0.49
C GLY A 214 7.28 -17.06 -0.20
N ARG A 215 8.03 -17.18 0.91
CA ARG A 215 9.12 -16.30 1.32
C ARG A 215 10.43 -17.08 1.42
N ARG A 216 11.56 -16.40 1.25
CA ARG A 216 12.92 -16.93 1.46
C ARG A 216 13.52 -16.40 2.75
N ASN A 217 13.25 -15.14 3.05
CA ASN A 217 13.73 -14.47 4.26
C ASN A 217 12.69 -14.61 5.37
N PRO A 218 13.02 -15.29 6.50
CA PRO A 218 12.12 -15.43 7.64
C PRO A 218 11.61 -14.12 8.23
N LEU A 219 12.32 -13.00 8.05
CA LEU A 219 11.87 -11.68 8.46
C LEU A 219 10.60 -11.22 7.72
N ASN A 220 10.32 -11.78 6.55
CA ASN A 220 9.14 -11.45 5.75
C ASN A 220 7.94 -12.35 6.08
N VAL A 221 8.08 -13.30 6.99
CA VAL A 221 6.98 -14.14 7.48
C VAL A 221 6.22 -13.36 8.54
N VAL A 222 4.91 -13.18 8.31
CA VAL A 222 4.03 -12.41 9.21
C VAL A 222 3.01 -13.29 9.93
N LEU A 223 3.09 -14.61 9.75
CA LEU A 223 2.23 -15.60 10.40
C LEU A 223 3.06 -16.51 11.33
N GLY A 224 2.46 -16.89 12.45
CA GLY A 224 2.92 -17.99 13.27
C GLY A 224 2.52 -19.36 12.72
N GLU A 225 2.76 -20.42 13.48
CA GLU A 225 2.43 -21.80 13.08
C GLU A 225 0.94 -21.97 12.77
N PRO A 226 0.58 -22.55 11.60
CA PRO A 226 -0.81 -22.72 11.22
C PRO A 226 -1.48 -23.87 11.97
N VAL A 227 -2.78 -23.72 12.23
CA VAL A 227 -3.67 -24.75 12.73
C VAL A 227 -4.68 -25.12 11.64
N ARG A 228 -4.91 -26.42 11.44
CA ARG A 228 -5.88 -26.95 10.47
C ARG A 228 -7.00 -27.67 11.24
N GLU A 229 -8.20 -27.15 11.11
CA GLU A 229 -9.36 -27.72 11.81
C GLU A 229 -10.63 -27.56 10.96
N GLY A 230 -11.43 -28.62 10.83
CA GLY A 230 -12.72 -28.58 10.14
C GLY A 230 -12.65 -28.11 8.69
N GLY A 231 -11.52 -28.31 8.00
CA GLY A 231 -11.31 -27.84 6.61
C GLY A 231 -10.89 -26.36 6.50
N ALA A 232 -10.82 -25.65 7.61
CA ALA A 232 -10.28 -24.30 7.65
C ALA A 232 -8.78 -24.31 8.03
N VAL A 233 -8.05 -23.31 7.56
CA VAL A 233 -6.68 -23.03 7.96
C VAL A 233 -6.65 -21.70 8.69
N SER A 234 -6.06 -21.69 9.87
CA SER A 234 -5.88 -20.47 10.65
C SER A 234 -4.44 -20.34 11.14
N ALA A 235 -4.00 -19.11 11.37
CA ALA A 235 -2.69 -18.84 11.96
C ALA A 235 -2.74 -17.52 12.75
N PRO A 236 -1.93 -17.37 13.81
CA PRO A 236 -1.76 -16.09 14.46
C PRO A 236 -1.00 -15.13 13.54
N VAL A 237 -1.35 -13.83 13.58
CA VAL A 237 -0.61 -12.78 12.90
C VAL A 237 0.51 -12.31 13.83
N GLU A 238 1.74 -12.68 13.50
CA GLU A 238 2.95 -12.45 14.31
C GLU A 238 4.07 -11.88 13.45
N PRO A 239 3.95 -10.62 12.99
CA PRO A 239 4.97 -10.01 12.15
C PRO A 239 6.26 -9.80 12.93
N ARG A 240 7.39 -9.81 12.24
CA ARG A 240 8.68 -9.45 12.81
C ARG A 240 8.80 -7.92 12.85
N TRP A 241 8.76 -7.33 14.05
CA TRP A 241 8.78 -5.88 14.27
C TRP A 241 10.06 -5.21 13.78
N GLU A 242 11.16 -5.97 13.70
CA GLU A 242 12.43 -5.55 13.11
C GLU A 242 12.43 -5.47 11.58
N ASN A 243 11.39 -5.94 10.91
CA ASN A 243 11.25 -5.79 9.45
C ASN A 243 10.93 -4.35 9.08
N ARG A 244 11.96 -3.58 8.70
CA ARG A 244 11.83 -2.15 8.41
C ARG A 244 11.11 -1.81 7.11
N SER A 245 10.87 -2.78 6.23
CA SER A 245 9.99 -2.56 5.08
C SER A 245 8.51 -2.55 5.46
N LEU A 246 8.14 -3.22 6.55
CA LEU A 246 6.78 -3.24 7.11
C LEU A 246 6.59 -2.20 8.21
N PHE A 247 7.64 -1.92 8.98
CA PHE A 247 7.65 -1.05 10.16
C PHE A 247 8.78 -0.02 10.05
N ASP A 248 8.73 0.86 9.04
CA ASP A 248 9.78 1.86 8.82
C ASP A 248 9.72 3.05 9.79
N HIS A 249 8.62 3.21 10.50
CA HIS A 249 8.41 4.21 11.56
C HIS A 249 7.54 3.61 12.69
N SER A 250 7.30 4.39 13.74
CA SER A 250 6.47 3.99 14.86
C SER A 250 5.01 3.80 14.46
N TYR A 251 4.42 2.67 14.86
CA TYR A 251 3.00 2.36 14.69
C TYR A 251 2.36 2.08 16.04
N ASP A 252 1.09 2.44 16.21
CA ASP A 252 0.26 2.13 17.37
C ASP A 252 -0.79 1.04 17.09
N HIS A 253 -0.71 0.42 15.93
CA HIS A 253 -1.54 -0.69 15.46
C HIS A 253 -0.83 -1.46 14.35
N VAL A 254 -1.29 -2.66 14.04
CA VAL A 254 -0.76 -3.46 12.92
C VAL A 254 -1.13 -2.79 11.60
N PRO A 255 -0.16 -2.46 10.72
CA PRO A 255 -0.42 -1.82 9.44
C PRO A 255 -1.30 -2.67 8.51
N ALA A 256 -2.17 -2.01 7.73
CA ALA A 256 -3.03 -2.65 6.74
C ALA A 256 -2.26 -3.54 5.75
N MET A 257 -1.06 -3.12 5.34
CA MET A 257 -0.19 -3.88 4.43
C MET A 257 0.27 -5.21 5.04
N VAL A 258 0.47 -5.27 6.36
CA VAL A 258 0.80 -6.52 7.07
C VAL A 258 -0.37 -7.50 7.02
N LEU A 259 -1.61 -7.01 7.15
CA LEU A 259 -2.81 -7.87 7.07
C LEU A 259 -3.02 -8.40 5.65
N VAL A 260 -2.79 -7.59 4.61
CA VAL A 260 -2.86 -8.07 3.21
C VAL A 260 -1.78 -9.13 2.94
N GLU A 261 -0.57 -8.93 3.46
CA GLU A 261 0.50 -9.93 3.37
C GLU A 261 0.14 -11.21 4.14
N ALA A 262 -0.40 -11.09 5.35
CA ALA A 262 -0.85 -12.23 6.15
C ALA A 262 -1.94 -13.05 5.42
N ALA A 263 -2.86 -12.37 4.73
CA ALA A 263 -3.87 -13.03 3.90
C ALA A 263 -3.23 -13.83 2.75
N ARG A 264 -2.23 -13.25 2.05
CA ARG A 264 -1.51 -13.97 0.99
C ARG A 264 -0.75 -15.18 1.54
N GLN A 265 -0.02 -15.02 2.64
CA GLN A 265 0.71 -16.12 3.26
C GLN A 265 -0.23 -17.24 3.72
N LEU A 266 -1.37 -16.89 4.30
CA LEU A 266 -2.36 -17.87 4.74
C LEU A 266 -3.02 -18.60 3.55
N ALA A 267 -3.20 -17.93 2.41
CA ALA A 267 -3.68 -18.58 1.20
C ALA A 267 -2.73 -19.68 0.72
N HIS A 268 -1.42 -19.45 0.77
CA HIS A 268 -0.43 -20.49 0.46
C HIS A 268 -0.49 -21.64 1.46
N LEU A 269 -0.60 -21.37 2.75
CA LEU A 269 -0.81 -22.40 3.78
C LEU A 269 -2.13 -23.16 3.57
N ALA A 270 -3.15 -22.53 2.97
CA ALA A 270 -4.42 -23.16 2.62
C ALA A 270 -4.37 -23.97 1.32
N GLY A 271 -3.23 -24.02 0.62
CA GLY A 271 -3.00 -24.86 -0.55
C GLY A 271 -2.88 -24.12 -1.88
N VAL A 272 -2.96 -22.78 -1.89
CA VAL A 272 -2.67 -22.01 -3.10
C VAL A 272 -1.18 -22.11 -3.42
N PRO A 273 -0.76 -22.49 -4.64
CA PRO A 273 0.64 -22.59 -4.99
C PRO A 273 1.40 -21.27 -4.74
N VAL A 274 2.59 -21.35 -4.15
CA VAL A 274 3.41 -20.16 -3.83
C VAL A 274 3.89 -19.39 -5.08
N THR A 275 3.79 -20.01 -6.25
CA THR A 275 4.09 -19.40 -7.55
C THR A 275 2.88 -18.76 -8.22
N ALA A 276 1.65 -19.04 -7.72
CA ALA A 276 0.42 -18.47 -8.26
C ALA A 276 0.40 -16.94 -8.04
N PRO A 277 0.20 -16.13 -9.09
CA PRO A 277 0.14 -14.69 -8.95
C PRO A 277 -1.20 -14.25 -8.36
N VAL A 278 -1.20 -13.26 -7.50
CA VAL A 278 -2.43 -12.55 -7.12
C VAL A 278 -2.93 -11.76 -8.33
N THR A 279 -4.20 -11.96 -8.69
CA THR A 279 -4.87 -11.27 -9.81
C THR A 279 -5.83 -10.20 -9.31
N ALA A 280 -6.43 -10.39 -8.13
CA ALA A 280 -7.20 -9.38 -7.46
C ALA A 280 -7.05 -9.48 -5.94
N CYS A 281 -7.23 -8.34 -5.27
CA CYS A 281 -7.25 -8.23 -3.82
C CYS A 281 -8.30 -7.19 -3.43
N THR A 282 -9.19 -7.54 -2.50
CA THR A 282 -10.08 -6.58 -1.84
C THR A 282 -9.90 -6.72 -0.34
N ALA A 283 -9.49 -5.64 0.33
CA ALA A 283 -9.32 -5.62 1.77
C ALA A 283 -10.20 -4.56 2.42
N ARG A 284 -10.80 -4.88 3.55
CA ARG A 284 -11.61 -3.97 4.37
C ARG A 284 -11.13 -4.00 5.80
N PHE A 285 -10.98 -2.82 6.40
CA PHE A 285 -10.49 -2.63 7.76
C PHE A 285 -11.58 -1.91 8.57
N THR A 286 -12.14 -2.59 9.55
CA THR A 286 -13.28 -2.08 10.32
C THR A 286 -12.90 -1.56 11.70
N ARG A 287 -11.72 -1.99 12.19
CA ARG A 287 -11.15 -1.60 13.49
C ARG A 287 -9.63 -1.56 13.41
N PHE A 288 -9.00 -0.80 14.31
CA PHE A 288 -7.56 -0.91 14.52
C PHE A 288 -7.23 -2.30 15.08
N VAL A 289 -6.19 -2.89 14.55
CA VAL A 289 -5.64 -4.16 15.03
C VAL A 289 -4.57 -3.84 16.07
N GLU A 290 -4.87 -4.11 17.32
CA GLU A 290 -4.04 -3.72 18.45
C GLU A 290 -2.75 -4.56 18.54
N LEU A 291 -1.63 -3.91 18.89
CA LEU A 291 -0.32 -4.54 18.92
C LEU A 291 -0.14 -5.53 20.09
N ASP A 292 -0.86 -5.33 21.18
CA ASP A 292 -0.74 -6.07 22.43
C ASP A 292 -1.85 -7.11 22.65
N SER A 293 -2.55 -7.48 21.60
CA SER A 293 -3.58 -8.51 21.63
C SER A 293 -3.42 -9.47 20.46
N SER A 294 -3.61 -10.76 20.71
CA SER A 294 -3.50 -11.79 19.66
C SER A 294 -4.51 -11.57 18.54
N VAL A 295 -4.05 -11.71 17.32
CA VAL A 295 -4.87 -11.66 16.09
C VAL A 295 -4.79 -13.01 15.41
N THR A 296 -5.94 -13.57 15.07
CA THR A 296 -6.01 -14.82 14.30
C THR A 296 -6.55 -14.52 12.90
N ALA A 297 -5.80 -14.94 11.88
CA ALA A 297 -6.24 -14.99 10.50
C ALA A 297 -6.83 -16.38 10.21
N THR A 298 -8.01 -16.43 9.57
CA THR A 298 -8.65 -17.70 9.18
C THR A 298 -9.04 -17.63 7.70
N ALA A 299 -8.52 -18.60 6.92
CA ALA A 299 -8.82 -18.71 5.50
C ALA A 299 -10.07 -19.58 5.27
N ARG A 300 -10.94 -19.12 4.40
CA ARG A 300 -12.13 -19.82 3.92
C ARG A 300 -12.21 -19.70 2.40
N ALA A 301 -12.76 -20.70 1.72
CA ALA A 301 -13.08 -20.55 0.30
C ALA A 301 -13.99 -19.33 0.09
N ALA A 302 -13.65 -18.46 -0.86
CA ALA A 302 -14.51 -17.35 -1.22
C ALA A 302 -15.83 -17.91 -1.78
N ARG A 303 -16.96 -17.24 -1.47
CA ARG A 303 -18.25 -17.62 -2.05
C ARG A 303 -18.23 -17.35 -3.54
N PRO A 304 -18.75 -18.27 -4.39
CA PRO A 304 -18.92 -17.99 -5.80
C PRO A 304 -19.74 -16.71 -5.97
N GLY A 305 -19.19 -15.73 -6.69
CA GLY A 305 -19.94 -14.55 -7.10
C GLY A 305 -21.13 -14.99 -7.96
N ALA A 306 -22.33 -14.44 -7.74
CA ALA A 306 -23.51 -14.74 -8.56
C ALA A 306 -23.19 -14.40 -10.03
N GLY A 307 -23.13 -15.42 -10.89
CA GLY A 307 -22.93 -15.27 -12.35
C GLY A 307 -21.54 -15.59 -12.90
N SER A 308 -20.59 -16.07 -12.10
CA SER A 308 -19.30 -16.54 -12.62
C SER A 308 -19.36 -18.03 -12.98
N PRO A 309 -19.07 -18.44 -14.23
CA PRO A 309 -19.07 -19.84 -14.66
C PRO A 309 -17.83 -20.63 -14.22
N THR A 310 -16.82 -19.97 -13.64
CA THR A 310 -15.58 -20.59 -13.15
C THR A 310 -15.60 -20.65 -11.62
N PRO A 311 -15.23 -21.79 -10.99
CA PRO A 311 -15.08 -21.83 -9.55
C PRO A 311 -14.05 -20.75 -9.13
N PRO A 312 -14.35 -19.92 -8.13
CA PRO A 312 -13.43 -18.89 -7.71
C PRO A 312 -12.15 -19.54 -7.18
N CYS A 313 -11.01 -19.25 -7.80
CA CYS A 313 -9.70 -19.45 -7.19
C CYS A 313 -9.49 -18.43 -6.05
N GLY A 314 -10.59 -17.97 -5.44
CA GLY A 314 -10.62 -16.91 -4.45
C GLY A 314 -10.61 -17.46 -3.03
N LEU A 315 -9.89 -16.80 -2.16
CA LEU A 315 -9.88 -17.05 -0.72
C LEU A 315 -10.30 -15.78 0.05
N LEU A 316 -11.22 -15.95 0.99
CA LEU A 316 -11.55 -14.94 1.99
C LEU A 316 -10.74 -15.23 3.26
N VAL A 317 -9.99 -14.26 3.73
CA VAL A 317 -9.29 -14.29 5.01
C VAL A 317 -9.94 -13.31 5.96
N GLU A 318 -10.44 -13.82 7.07
CA GLU A 318 -11.05 -13.07 8.15
C GLU A 318 -10.02 -12.93 9.29
N PHE A 319 -9.85 -11.71 9.77
CA PHE A 319 -8.97 -11.40 10.91
C PHE A 319 -9.83 -11.12 12.14
N ARG A 320 -9.56 -11.88 13.21
CA ARG A 320 -10.27 -11.73 14.49
C ARG A 320 -9.33 -11.31 15.61
N GLN A 321 -9.79 -10.35 16.40
CA GLN A 321 -9.12 -9.91 17.62
C GLN A 321 -10.17 -9.69 18.70
N ASN A 322 -9.95 -10.22 19.90
CA ASN A 322 -10.86 -10.10 21.05
C ASN A 322 -12.33 -10.49 20.69
N GLY A 323 -12.50 -11.57 19.92
CA GLY A 323 -13.81 -12.10 19.51
C GLY A 323 -14.50 -11.32 18.38
N ALA A 324 -13.96 -10.18 17.93
CA ALA A 324 -14.54 -9.37 16.86
C ALA A 324 -13.76 -9.53 15.54
N VAL A 325 -14.46 -9.45 14.41
CA VAL A 325 -13.85 -9.28 13.10
C VAL A 325 -13.32 -7.85 13.00
N VAL A 326 -12.02 -7.71 12.72
CA VAL A 326 -11.32 -6.43 12.63
C VAL A 326 -10.93 -6.06 11.20
N ALA A 327 -10.70 -7.09 10.37
CA ALA A 327 -10.42 -6.93 8.94
C ALA A 327 -10.85 -8.17 8.15
N GLU A 328 -11.06 -7.97 6.85
CA GLU A 328 -11.31 -9.03 5.88
C GLU A 328 -10.50 -8.75 4.63
N THR A 329 -9.92 -9.80 4.04
CA THR A 329 -9.19 -9.70 2.76
C THR A 329 -9.62 -10.84 1.86
N GLU A 330 -10.11 -10.51 0.67
CA GLU A 330 -10.41 -11.46 -0.40
C GLU A 330 -9.31 -11.39 -1.45
N LEU A 331 -8.79 -12.55 -1.84
CA LEU A 331 -7.71 -12.69 -2.81
C LEU A 331 -8.12 -13.65 -3.93
N ASP A 332 -7.93 -13.23 -5.17
CA ASP A 332 -8.00 -14.10 -6.34
C ASP A 332 -6.59 -14.39 -6.86
N PHE A 333 -6.39 -15.61 -7.35
CA PHE A 333 -5.11 -16.05 -7.89
C PHE A 333 -5.27 -16.51 -9.33
N GLY A 334 -4.23 -16.27 -10.13
CA GLY A 334 -4.10 -16.84 -11.48
C GLY A 334 -3.43 -18.21 -11.45
N PRO A 335 -3.32 -18.86 -12.61
CA PRO A 335 -2.64 -20.14 -12.72
C PRO A 335 -1.18 -20.03 -12.26
N ALA A 336 -0.67 -21.09 -11.63
CA ALA A 336 0.75 -21.17 -11.29
C ALA A 336 1.59 -21.29 -12.57
N ALA A 337 2.82 -20.75 -12.54
CA ALA A 337 3.73 -20.85 -13.66
C ALA A 337 4.01 -22.33 -13.97
N GLY A 338 3.67 -22.78 -15.18
CA GLY A 338 3.79 -24.18 -15.64
C GLY A 338 2.45 -24.90 -15.83
N GLU A 339 1.31 -24.33 -15.45
CA GLU A 339 -0.03 -24.91 -15.68
C GLU A 339 -0.74 -24.35 -16.94
N GLU A 340 -0.11 -23.44 -17.68
CA GLU A 340 -0.63 -22.98 -18.97
C GLU A 340 -0.36 -24.04 -20.04
N GLY A 341 -1.30 -24.95 -20.28
CA GLY A 341 -1.28 -25.86 -21.43
C GLY A 341 -1.45 -27.34 -21.15
N ALA A 342 -2.08 -27.76 -20.06
CA ALA A 342 -2.54 -29.15 -19.89
C ALA A 342 -4.02 -29.32 -20.27
#